data_35b9652ef63b14e382943f1c61b9e17b
#
_entry.id   35b9652ef63b14e382943f1c61b9e17b
#
_cell.length_a   1.000
_cell.length_b   1.000
_cell.length_c   1.000
_cell.angle_alpha   90.00
_cell.angle_beta   90.00
_cell.angle_gamma   90.00
#
_symmetry.space_group_name_H-M   'P 1'
#
loop_
_entity.id
_entity.type
_entity.pdbx_description
1 polymer ?
#
loop_
_entity_poly.entity_id
_entity_poly.type
_entity_poly.pdbx_seq_one_letter_code
_entity_poly.pdbx_strand_id
1 'polypeptide(L)'
;MTGSASDQDAAAGAAAARWLTRDDLRAGARSATGLLLVAPDASSAFPLEPGDRAEAQGLTGAALRAAGVGGRDRVVVALAEPAGALWAAAAADVASAAASVGPRGRMRQIHALSALGATTLVATPTGAMDLLARLHLEFLLDPLDLGLRHIVLTGEIASTRTLRHLAGEFDAHVSEVYANPFSGGALAWRAAEDDPLTPLADGVLHLASLTKDVLRHTEPSGVAELVITPNGHSALGDAVLRTGQVVRTESPAGDPGLPAPAHTVGEHVLVRGVWLSLPRIEKALAKIDGVSRWELSISRPGTLDAAVLTVTFSRESLVRNPMWRGRIQQAIQALTPISIGVEIAPEIAEAPGPGVLTDLRGHHLGRDRALIV
;
A
#
# COMPACT_ATOMS: atom_id res chain seq x y z
N MET A 1 12.21 20.87 -47.07
CA MET A 1 11.29 21.67 -46.27
C MET A 1 9.90 21.04 -46.33
N THR A 2 9.63 20.04 -45.53
CA THR A 2 8.30 19.48 -45.27
C THR A 2 8.45 18.55 -44.07
N GLY A 3 8.06 19.01 -42.90
CA GLY A 3 8.11 18.20 -41.69
C GLY A 3 7.91 19.07 -40.47
N SER A 4 6.66 19.41 -40.16
CA SER A 4 6.31 19.98 -38.85
C SER A 4 4.79 20.24 -38.73
N ALA A 5 3.98 19.25 -39.04
CA ALA A 5 2.53 19.43 -38.87
C ALA A 5 1.82 18.26 -38.19
N SER A 6 2.57 17.19 -37.77
CA SER A 6 1.94 15.97 -37.23
C SER A 6 1.94 15.87 -35.69
N ASP A 7 2.70 16.70 -34.99
CA ASP A 7 2.76 16.61 -33.49
C ASP A 7 1.81 17.58 -32.77
N GLN A 8 1.22 18.54 -33.46
CA GLN A 8 0.26 19.45 -32.84
C GLN A 8 -1.21 19.02 -32.94
N ASP A 9 -1.55 18.15 -33.89
CA ASP A 9 -2.94 17.67 -34.05
C ASP A 9 -3.31 16.49 -33.19
N ALA A 10 -2.36 15.81 -32.55
CA ALA A 10 -2.64 14.74 -31.58
C ALA A 10 -3.09 15.28 -30.20
N ALA A 11 -2.94 16.57 -29.94
CA ALA A 11 -3.31 17.18 -28.67
C ALA A 11 -4.73 17.76 -28.60
N ALA A 12 -5.47 17.75 -29.70
CA ALA A 12 -6.72 18.52 -29.82
C ALA A 12 -8.01 17.69 -29.71
N GLY A 13 -7.98 16.46 -29.23
CA GLY A 13 -9.18 15.60 -29.21
C GLY A 13 -9.39 14.71 -27.97
N ALA A 14 -8.47 14.67 -27.02
CA ALA A 14 -8.68 13.94 -25.78
C ALA A 14 -9.50 14.81 -24.82
N ALA A 15 -10.75 14.42 -24.54
CA ALA A 15 -11.45 14.94 -23.36
C ALA A 15 -10.49 14.82 -22.17
N ALA A 16 -10.31 15.92 -21.41
CA ALA A 16 -9.33 15.94 -20.31
C ALA A 16 -9.60 14.75 -19.40
N ALA A 17 -8.63 13.85 -19.27
CA ALA A 17 -8.76 12.65 -18.46
C ALA A 17 -9.19 13.04 -17.03
N ARG A 18 -10.12 12.30 -16.47
CA ARG A 18 -10.63 12.56 -15.10
C ARG A 18 -9.64 12.04 -14.08
N TRP A 19 -8.95 12.93 -13.39
CA TRP A 19 -8.03 12.57 -12.33
C TRP A 19 -8.77 12.34 -11.02
N LEU A 20 -8.50 11.20 -10.40
CA LEU A 20 -9.14 10.78 -9.16
C LEU A 20 -8.10 10.45 -8.10
N THR A 21 -8.40 10.85 -6.90
CA THR A 21 -7.68 10.44 -5.69
C THR A 21 -8.45 9.33 -4.96
N ARG A 22 -7.86 8.81 -3.90
CA ARG A 22 -8.52 7.84 -3.01
C ARG A 22 -9.85 8.38 -2.46
N ASP A 23 -9.90 9.67 -2.12
CA ASP A 23 -11.10 10.28 -1.52
C ASP A 23 -12.24 10.42 -2.54
N ASP A 24 -11.92 10.59 -3.82
CA ASP A 24 -12.91 10.70 -4.89
C ASP A 24 -13.65 9.37 -5.13
N LEU A 25 -12.98 8.23 -4.93
CA LEU A 25 -13.59 6.91 -5.06
C LEU A 25 -14.72 6.66 -4.06
N ARG A 26 -14.71 7.37 -2.94
CA ARG A 26 -15.80 7.29 -1.94
C ARG A 26 -17.13 7.79 -2.49
N ALA A 27 -17.12 8.83 -3.29
CA ALA A 27 -18.32 9.43 -3.84
C ALA A 27 -19.05 8.47 -4.82
N GLY A 28 -18.29 7.72 -5.61
CA GLY A 28 -18.83 6.76 -6.58
C GLY A 28 -19.36 5.46 -5.96
N ALA A 29 -18.97 5.12 -4.74
CA ALA A 29 -19.30 3.84 -4.11
C ALA A 29 -20.79 3.57 -3.93
N ARG A 30 -21.63 4.62 -3.82
CA ARG A 30 -23.08 4.47 -3.62
C ARG A 30 -23.82 4.02 -4.86
N SER A 31 -23.32 4.34 -6.03
CA SER A 31 -23.91 3.98 -7.32
C SER A 31 -23.21 2.80 -7.98
N ALA A 32 -22.09 2.36 -7.43
CA ALA A 32 -21.31 1.27 -7.97
C ALA A 32 -22.00 -0.08 -7.71
N THR A 33 -21.83 -1.01 -8.64
CA THR A 33 -22.33 -2.39 -8.59
C THR A 33 -21.18 -3.39 -8.44
N GLY A 34 -21.50 -4.65 -8.19
CA GLY A 34 -20.52 -5.71 -8.04
C GLY A 34 -19.88 -5.78 -6.65
N LEU A 35 -18.64 -6.25 -6.60
CA LEU A 35 -17.86 -6.35 -5.36
C LEU A 35 -17.22 -5.00 -5.05
N LEU A 36 -17.44 -4.48 -3.87
CA LEU A 36 -16.78 -3.27 -3.40
C LEU A 36 -15.57 -3.64 -2.53
N LEU A 37 -14.37 -3.28 -2.98
CA LEU A 37 -13.16 -3.36 -2.15
C LEU A 37 -13.11 -2.14 -1.23
N VAL A 38 -13.56 -2.32 -0.02
CA VAL A 38 -13.59 -1.24 0.97
C VAL A 38 -12.23 -1.13 1.64
N ALA A 39 -11.68 0.08 1.69
CA ALA A 39 -10.44 0.34 2.42
C ALA A 39 -10.61 -0.04 3.91
N PRO A 40 -9.55 -0.50 4.60
CA PRO A 40 -9.64 -0.94 5.99
C PRO A 40 -10.21 0.10 6.96
N ASP A 41 -10.04 1.37 6.63
CA ASP A 41 -10.60 2.51 7.38
C ASP A 41 -11.98 2.95 6.87
N ALA A 42 -12.55 2.24 5.90
CA ALA A 42 -13.78 2.59 5.20
C ALA A 42 -13.80 4.01 4.58
N SER A 43 -12.61 4.56 4.26
CA SER A 43 -12.51 5.90 3.64
C SER A 43 -12.84 5.90 2.16
N SER A 44 -12.60 4.80 1.49
CA SER A 44 -12.84 4.62 0.06
C SER A 44 -13.36 3.23 -0.25
N ALA A 45 -14.02 3.08 -1.38
CA ALA A 45 -14.42 1.80 -1.92
C ALA A 45 -14.11 1.76 -3.41
N PHE A 46 -13.48 0.70 -3.85
CA PHE A 46 -13.16 0.45 -5.24
C PHE A 46 -14.09 -0.62 -5.79
N PRO A 47 -14.90 -0.31 -6.81
CA PRO A 47 -15.85 -1.27 -7.36
C PRO A 47 -15.16 -2.25 -8.31
N LEU A 48 -15.58 -3.51 -8.26
CA LEU A 48 -15.21 -4.56 -9.20
C LEU A 48 -16.48 -5.26 -9.67
N GLU A 49 -16.91 -4.99 -10.87
CA GLU A 49 -17.91 -5.82 -11.54
C GLU A 49 -17.34 -7.21 -11.90
N PRO A 50 -18.17 -8.17 -12.28
CA PRO A 50 -17.68 -9.52 -12.56
C PRO A 50 -16.52 -9.57 -13.57
N GLY A 51 -16.57 -8.73 -14.62
CA GLY A 51 -15.49 -8.61 -15.62
C GLY A 51 -14.20 -8.05 -15.03
N ASP A 52 -14.30 -6.92 -14.32
CA ASP A 52 -13.14 -6.28 -13.66
C ASP A 52 -12.48 -7.23 -12.66
N ARG A 53 -13.29 -7.99 -11.92
CA ARG A 53 -12.78 -8.98 -10.96
C ARG A 53 -12.04 -10.12 -11.64
N ALA A 54 -12.57 -10.63 -12.75
CA ALA A 54 -11.94 -11.69 -13.53
C ALA A 54 -10.59 -11.22 -14.11
N GLU A 55 -10.54 -10.00 -14.62
CA GLU A 55 -9.30 -9.39 -15.10
C GLU A 55 -8.26 -9.23 -14.00
N ALA A 56 -8.64 -8.64 -12.86
CA ALA A 56 -7.77 -8.47 -11.70
C ALA A 56 -7.24 -9.83 -11.18
N GLN A 57 -8.08 -10.87 -11.17
CA GLN A 57 -7.69 -12.23 -10.80
C GLN A 57 -6.71 -12.81 -11.82
N GLY A 58 -6.95 -12.61 -13.11
CA GLY A 58 -6.06 -13.03 -14.20
C GLY A 58 -4.68 -12.39 -14.13
N LEU A 59 -4.61 -11.08 -13.90
CA LEU A 59 -3.36 -10.33 -13.72
C LEU A 59 -2.61 -10.80 -12.47
N THR A 60 -3.30 -11.02 -11.35
CA THR A 60 -2.68 -11.55 -10.14
C THR A 60 -2.12 -12.96 -10.36
N GLY A 61 -2.85 -13.81 -11.08
CA GLY A 61 -2.34 -15.13 -11.49
C GLY A 61 -1.11 -15.04 -12.39
N ALA A 62 -1.09 -14.07 -13.31
CA ALA A 62 0.06 -13.81 -14.18
C ALA A 62 1.30 -13.37 -13.37
N ALA A 63 1.11 -12.47 -12.38
CA ALA A 63 2.18 -12.05 -11.47
C ALA A 63 2.75 -13.24 -10.68
N LEU A 64 1.89 -14.10 -10.15
CA LEU A 64 2.31 -15.29 -9.42
C LEU A 64 3.12 -16.26 -10.30
N ARG A 65 2.69 -16.48 -11.56
CA ARG A 65 3.47 -17.29 -12.52
C ARG A 65 4.82 -16.66 -12.83
N ALA A 66 4.85 -15.35 -13.03
CA ALA A 66 6.11 -14.63 -13.26
C ALA A 66 7.06 -14.73 -12.05
N ALA A 67 6.51 -14.76 -10.83
CA ALA A 67 7.26 -15.02 -9.60
C ALA A 67 7.67 -16.50 -9.42
N GLY A 68 7.41 -17.38 -10.40
CA GLY A 68 7.79 -18.79 -10.37
C GLY A 68 6.77 -19.73 -9.72
N VAL A 69 5.61 -19.23 -9.30
CA VAL A 69 4.55 -20.05 -8.70
C VAL A 69 3.83 -20.87 -9.77
N GLY A 70 3.64 -22.16 -9.53
CA GLY A 70 3.01 -23.07 -10.49
C GLY A 70 2.25 -24.21 -9.87
N GLY A 71 1.76 -25.15 -10.71
CA GLY A 71 0.85 -26.24 -10.32
C GLY A 71 1.37 -27.22 -9.27
N ARG A 72 2.65 -27.16 -8.90
CA ARG A 72 3.23 -27.94 -7.79
C ARG A 72 3.31 -27.17 -6.49
N ASP A 73 3.00 -25.89 -6.50
CA ASP A 73 3.07 -25.03 -5.33
C ASP A 73 1.79 -25.10 -4.51
N ARG A 74 1.92 -24.78 -3.25
CA ARG A 74 0.84 -24.60 -2.30
C ARG A 74 1.03 -23.23 -1.67
N VAL A 75 0.06 -22.35 -1.84
CA VAL A 75 0.19 -20.93 -1.53
C VAL A 75 -0.56 -20.59 -0.25
N VAL A 76 0.13 -19.95 0.68
CA VAL A 76 -0.47 -19.32 1.86
C VAL A 76 -0.43 -17.80 1.68
N VAL A 77 -1.59 -17.16 1.76
CA VAL A 77 -1.76 -15.72 1.63
C VAL A 77 -1.99 -15.11 3.01
N ALA A 78 -1.04 -14.31 3.47
CA ALA A 78 -1.05 -13.62 4.77
C ALA A 78 -1.36 -12.11 4.60
N LEU A 79 -2.33 -11.77 3.77
CA LEU A 79 -2.80 -10.41 3.53
C LEU A 79 -4.12 -10.13 4.27
N ALA A 80 -4.40 -8.86 4.53
CA ALA A 80 -5.67 -8.43 5.10
C ALA A 80 -6.82 -8.61 4.09
N GLU A 81 -8.02 -8.88 4.60
CA GLU A 81 -9.22 -8.92 3.78
C GLU A 81 -9.62 -7.50 3.30
N PRO A 82 -10.21 -7.37 2.10
CA PRO A 82 -10.60 -8.43 1.16
C PRO A 82 -9.48 -8.89 0.22
N ALA A 83 -8.32 -8.25 0.22
CA ALA A 83 -7.21 -8.60 -0.67
C ALA A 83 -6.75 -10.05 -0.47
N GLY A 84 -6.69 -10.52 0.78
CA GLY A 84 -6.30 -11.90 1.08
C GLY A 84 -7.12 -12.95 0.35
N ALA A 85 -8.44 -12.80 0.34
CA ALA A 85 -9.35 -13.72 -0.36
C ALA A 85 -9.18 -13.66 -1.88
N LEU A 86 -9.04 -12.45 -2.47
CA LEU A 86 -8.84 -12.28 -3.90
C LEU A 86 -7.52 -12.88 -4.38
N TRP A 87 -6.45 -12.66 -3.63
CA TRP A 87 -5.14 -13.24 -3.93
C TRP A 87 -5.14 -14.76 -3.78
N ALA A 88 -5.84 -15.30 -2.77
CA ALA A 88 -5.97 -16.75 -2.62
C ALA A 88 -6.77 -17.39 -3.76
N ALA A 89 -7.82 -16.71 -4.24
CA ALA A 89 -8.58 -17.17 -5.40
C ALA A 89 -7.70 -17.19 -6.67
N ALA A 90 -6.97 -16.11 -6.93
CA ALA A 90 -6.04 -16.05 -8.07
C ALA A 90 -4.91 -17.09 -7.96
N ALA A 91 -4.40 -17.33 -6.76
CA ALA A 91 -3.38 -18.35 -6.51
C ALA A 91 -3.92 -19.78 -6.73
N ALA A 92 -5.19 -20.04 -6.41
CA ALA A 92 -5.82 -21.34 -6.65
C ALA A 92 -5.95 -21.70 -8.14
N ASP A 93 -5.98 -20.69 -9.02
CA ASP A 93 -5.99 -20.91 -10.49
C ASP A 93 -4.59 -21.24 -11.05
N VAL A 94 -3.54 -21.05 -10.27
CA VAL A 94 -2.14 -21.21 -10.69
C VAL A 94 -1.45 -22.37 -9.99
N ALA A 95 -1.68 -22.49 -8.69
CA ALA A 95 -1.06 -23.46 -7.80
C ALA A 95 -1.95 -24.69 -7.57
N SER A 96 -1.41 -25.73 -6.93
CA SER A 96 -2.18 -26.92 -6.56
C SER A 96 -3.20 -26.65 -5.46
N ALA A 97 -2.94 -25.67 -4.59
CA ALA A 97 -3.86 -25.21 -3.56
C ALA A 97 -3.46 -23.82 -3.08
N ALA A 98 -4.43 -23.06 -2.58
CA ALA A 98 -4.20 -21.76 -1.96
C ALA A 98 -5.12 -21.56 -0.74
N ALA A 99 -4.65 -20.80 0.26
CA ALA A 99 -5.42 -20.46 1.43
C ALA A 99 -5.14 -19.01 1.88
N SER A 100 -6.19 -18.26 2.26
CA SER A 100 -6.07 -16.99 2.96
C SER A 100 -6.07 -17.23 4.46
N VAL A 101 -5.02 -16.79 5.14
CA VAL A 101 -4.85 -16.95 6.60
C VAL A 101 -4.84 -15.61 7.33
N GLY A 102 -4.80 -14.51 6.57
CA GLY A 102 -4.72 -13.16 7.11
C GLY A 102 -3.36 -12.81 7.72
N PRO A 103 -3.13 -11.52 8.00
CA PRO A 103 -1.82 -11.01 8.41
C PRO A 103 -1.55 -11.11 9.91
N ARG A 104 -2.50 -11.60 10.71
CA ARG A 104 -2.41 -11.65 12.18
C ARG A 104 -2.35 -13.09 12.71
N GLY A 105 -1.74 -13.24 13.89
CA GLY A 105 -1.64 -14.53 14.58
C GLY A 105 -0.50 -15.38 14.04
N ARG A 106 0.73 -15.10 14.45
CA ARG A 106 1.95 -15.77 13.95
C ARG A 106 1.93 -17.28 14.11
N MET A 107 1.47 -17.78 15.26
CA MET A 107 1.26 -19.23 15.45
C MET A 107 0.32 -19.83 14.40
N ARG A 108 -0.79 -19.12 14.11
CA ARG A 108 -1.74 -19.58 13.09
C ARG A 108 -1.10 -19.61 11.70
N GLN A 109 -0.27 -18.62 11.38
CA GLN A 109 0.46 -18.57 10.11
C GLN A 109 1.46 -19.72 10.00
N ILE A 110 2.25 -19.97 11.05
CA ILE A 110 3.22 -21.08 11.10
C ILE A 110 2.48 -22.42 10.98
N HIS A 111 1.41 -22.62 11.76
CA HIS A 111 0.60 -23.85 11.65
C HIS A 111 -0.01 -24.02 10.26
N ALA A 112 -0.48 -22.93 9.62
CA ALA A 112 -1.02 -23.02 8.28
C ALA A 112 0.06 -23.37 7.25
N LEU A 113 1.23 -22.76 7.33
CA LEU A 113 2.36 -23.07 6.45
C LEU A 113 2.73 -24.54 6.56
N SER A 114 2.89 -25.05 7.78
CA SER A 114 3.26 -26.44 8.04
C SER A 114 2.13 -27.42 7.67
N ALA A 115 0.89 -27.19 8.13
CA ALA A 115 -0.23 -28.09 7.92
C ALA A 115 -0.66 -28.19 6.46
N LEU A 116 -0.50 -27.13 5.70
CA LEU A 116 -0.80 -27.11 4.27
C LEU A 116 0.39 -27.56 3.42
N GLY A 117 1.57 -27.77 4.00
CA GLY A 117 2.80 -28.02 3.25
C GLY A 117 3.06 -26.89 2.26
N ALA A 118 2.95 -25.66 2.72
CA ALA A 118 3.07 -24.49 1.86
C ALA A 118 4.49 -24.36 1.30
N THR A 119 4.59 -24.09 0.01
CA THR A 119 5.86 -23.81 -0.68
C THR A 119 5.98 -22.34 -1.07
N THR A 120 4.89 -21.59 -0.93
CA THR A 120 4.83 -20.18 -1.28
C THR A 120 4.09 -19.39 -0.19
N LEU A 121 4.70 -18.29 0.25
CA LEU A 121 4.10 -17.30 1.13
C LEU A 121 3.85 -16.01 0.35
N VAL A 122 2.62 -15.50 0.38
CA VAL A 122 2.28 -14.14 -0.07
C VAL A 122 2.04 -13.29 1.16
N ALA A 123 2.82 -12.23 1.35
CA ALA A 123 2.74 -11.39 2.55
C ALA A 123 3.14 -9.93 2.26
N THR A 124 2.91 -9.04 3.23
CA THR A 124 3.56 -7.73 3.20
C THR A 124 5.01 -7.84 3.64
N PRO A 125 5.91 -6.95 3.18
CA PRO A 125 7.30 -6.92 3.62
C PRO A 125 7.47 -6.94 5.14
N THR A 126 6.73 -6.06 5.84
CA THR A 126 6.80 -6.04 7.32
C THR A 126 6.20 -7.30 7.95
N GLY A 127 5.17 -7.87 7.33
CA GLY A 127 4.54 -9.12 7.79
C GLY A 127 5.47 -10.33 7.68
N ALA A 128 6.21 -10.45 6.58
CA ALA A 128 7.20 -11.50 6.37
C ALA A 128 8.39 -11.36 7.34
N MET A 129 8.88 -10.13 7.53
CA MET A 129 9.95 -9.83 8.50
C MET A 129 9.53 -10.13 9.94
N ASP A 130 8.29 -9.82 10.32
CA ASP A 130 7.79 -10.13 11.65
C ASP A 130 7.61 -11.65 11.85
N LEU A 131 7.16 -12.38 10.82
CA LEU A 131 7.11 -13.84 10.87
C LEU A 131 8.50 -14.43 11.10
N LEU A 132 9.51 -13.99 10.32
CA LEU A 132 10.89 -14.42 10.47
C LEU A 132 11.42 -14.17 11.89
N ALA A 133 11.25 -12.93 12.39
CA ALA A 133 11.71 -12.59 13.73
C ALA A 133 11.05 -13.46 14.82
N ARG A 134 9.78 -13.83 14.66
CA ARG A 134 9.08 -14.71 15.61
C ARG A 134 9.56 -16.14 15.53
N LEU A 135 9.87 -16.65 14.33
CA LEU A 135 10.48 -17.97 14.19
C LEU A 135 11.74 -18.08 15.05
N HIS A 136 12.64 -17.10 14.96
CA HIS A 136 13.89 -17.09 15.72
C HIS A 136 13.68 -16.82 17.24
N LEU A 137 12.92 -15.79 17.58
CA LEU A 137 12.88 -15.25 18.95
C LEU A 137 11.84 -15.93 19.86
N GLU A 138 10.73 -16.36 19.31
CA GLU A 138 9.61 -16.90 20.11
C GLU A 138 9.47 -18.41 19.96
N PHE A 139 9.63 -18.93 18.75
CA PHE A 139 9.35 -20.32 18.46
C PHE A 139 10.59 -21.18 18.38
N LEU A 140 11.77 -20.57 18.28
CA LEU A 140 13.06 -21.24 18.14
C LEU A 140 13.02 -22.27 16.98
N LEU A 141 12.36 -21.93 15.91
CA LEU A 141 12.25 -22.72 14.69
C LEU A 141 13.21 -22.18 13.63
N ASP A 142 13.81 -23.11 12.89
CA ASP A 142 14.59 -22.74 11.71
C ASP A 142 13.63 -22.35 10.58
N PRO A 143 13.78 -21.18 9.96
CA PRO A 143 12.99 -20.78 8.79
C PRO A 143 13.04 -21.81 7.65
N LEU A 144 14.16 -22.51 7.49
CA LEU A 144 14.37 -23.57 6.48
C LEU A 144 13.40 -24.74 6.66
N ASP A 145 13.01 -25.05 7.90
CA ASP A 145 12.07 -26.15 8.21
C ASP A 145 10.67 -25.91 7.61
N LEU A 146 10.32 -24.67 7.26
CA LEU A 146 9.06 -24.36 6.59
C LEU A 146 9.05 -24.79 5.11
N GLY A 147 10.20 -25.00 4.49
CA GLY A 147 10.32 -25.47 3.12
C GLY A 147 9.74 -24.50 2.07
N LEU A 148 9.75 -23.21 2.36
CA LEU A 148 9.29 -22.18 1.41
C LEU A 148 10.26 -22.09 0.24
N ARG A 149 9.75 -22.10 -0.98
CA ARG A 149 10.53 -21.88 -2.22
C ARG A 149 10.33 -20.48 -2.76
N HIS A 150 9.18 -19.89 -2.51
CA HIS A 150 8.83 -18.56 -3.00
C HIS A 150 8.23 -17.70 -1.88
N ILE A 151 8.68 -16.46 -1.81
CA ILE A 151 8.08 -15.42 -0.99
C ILE A 151 7.69 -14.27 -1.92
N VAL A 152 6.40 -13.99 -2.02
CA VAL A 152 5.87 -12.92 -2.85
C VAL A 152 5.45 -11.77 -1.96
N LEU A 153 6.14 -10.65 -2.05
CA LEU A 153 5.89 -9.46 -1.23
C LEU A 153 4.99 -8.47 -1.96
N THR A 154 4.00 -7.91 -1.25
CA THR A 154 3.08 -6.92 -1.82
C THR A 154 2.48 -6.00 -0.76
N GLY A 155 1.90 -4.87 -1.21
CA GLY A 155 1.08 -3.98 -0.38
C GLY A 155 1.84 -2.97 0.49
N GLU A 156 3.16 -2.99 0.50
CA GLU A 156 4.02 -2.04 1.20
C GLU A 156 5.25 -1.69 0.35
N ILE A 157 6.03 -0.73 0.83
CA ILE A 157 7.34 -0.41 0.25
C ILE A 157 8.37 -1.36 0.85
N ALA A 158 8.95 -2.21 0.01
CA ALA A 158 10.02 -3.12 0.39
C ALA A 158 11.39 -2.45 0.20
N SER A 159 12.27 -2.54 1.21
CA SER A 159 13.66 -2.14 1.04
C SER A 159 14.47 -3.29 0.44
N THR A 160 15.49 -2.94 -0.36
CA THR A 160 16.50 -3.88 -0.87
C THR A 160 17.02 -4.82 0.22
N ARG A 161 17.34 -4.28 1.38
CA ARG A 161 17.81 -5.07 2.53
C ARG A 161 16.78 -6.10 2.98
N THR A 162 15.48 -5.76 2.96
CA THR A 162 14.41 -6.68 3.37
C THR A 162 14.32 -7.88 2.42
N LEU A 163 14.38 -7.64 1.10
CA LEU A 163 14.31 -8.72 0.13
C LEU A 163 15.49 -9.69 0.27
N ARG A 164 16.72 -9.16 0.34
CA ARG A 164 17.93 -9.98 0.52
C ARG A 164 17.90 -10.79 1.81
N HIS A 165 17.48 -10.16 2.92
CA HIS A 165 17.44 -10.82 4.21
C HIS A 165 16.45 -11.99 4.20
N LEU A 166 15.23 -11.77 3.71
CA LEU A 166 14.24 -12.84 3.60
C LEU A 166 14.70 -13.97 2.67
N ALA A 167 15.33 -13.64 1.53
CA ALA A 167 15.87 -14.65 0.61
C ALA A 167 16.93 -15.52 1.27
N GLY A 168 17.86 -14.92 2.03
CA GLY A 168 18.91 -15.65 2.72
C GLY A 168 18.40 -16.51 3.89
N GLU A 169 17.48 -16.00 4.69
CA GLU A 169 17.01 -16.72 5.88
C GLU A 169 16.08 -17.89 5.55
N PHE A 170 15.27 -17.78 4.49
CA PHE A 170 14.37 -18.85 4.06
C PHE A 170 14.94 -19.74 2.96
N ASP A 171 16.11 -19.41 2.40
CA ASP A 171 16.64 -20.02 1.17
C ASP A 171 15.58 -20.07 0.06
N ALA A 172 14.88 -18.97 -0.13
CA ALA A 172 13.72 -18.85 -1.00
C ALA A 172 13.91 -17.75 -2.04
N HIS A 173 13.28 -17.92 -3.21
CA HIS A 173 13.17 -16.85 -4.19
C HIS A 173 12.19 -15.79 -3.69
N VAL A 174 12.65 -14.56 -3.51
CA VAL A 174 11.84 -13.44 -3.07
C VAL A 174 11.57 -12.50 -4.25
N SER A 175 10.31 -12.31 -4.57
CA SER A 175 9.84 -11.38 -5.61
C SER A 175 8.90 -10.34 -5.02
N GLU A 176 8.79 -9.19 -5.68
CA GLU A 176 7.84 -8.15 -5.32
C GLU A 176 6.78 -7.99 -6.39
N VAL A 177 5.53 -7.94 -5.95
CA VAL A 177 4.38 -7.67 -6.81
C VAL A 177 3.75 -6.35 -6.40
N TYR A 178 3.73 -5.43 -7.32
CA TYR A 178 3.05 -4.16 -7.12
C TYR A 178 1.54 -4.36 -7.28
N ALA A 179 0.83 -4.09 -6.22
CA ALA A 179 -0.63 -4.03 -6.18
C ALA A 179 -1.05 -2.78 -5.41
N ASN A 180 -2.12 -2.15 -5.86
CA ASN A 180 -2.69 -0.99 -5.19
C ASN A 180 -4.14 -1.32 -4.82
N PRO A 181 -4.67 -0.83 -3.69
CA PRO A 181 -6.09 -1.01 -3.32
C PRO A 181 -7.09 -0.59 -4.41
N PHE A 182 -6.65 0.25 -5.35
CA PHE A 182 -7.46 0.72 -6.49
C PHE A 182 -7.40 -0.17 -7.73
N SER A 183 -6.74 -1.31 -7.69
CA SER A 183 -6.65 -2.20 -8.85
C SER A 183 -7.38 -3.52 -8.66
N GLY A 184 -7.72 -3.83 -7.42
CA GLY A 184 -8.31 -5.12 -7.07
C GLY A 184 -7.37 -6.32 -7.21
N GLY A 185 -6.18 -6.14 -7.81
CA GLY A 185 -5.20 -7.19 -8.07
C GLY A 185 -3.81 -6.64 -8.36
N ALA A 186 -2.92 -7.50 -8.84
CA ALA A 186 -1.57 -7.16 -9.23
C ALA A 186 -1.54 -6.30 -10.50
N LEU A 187 -0.60 -5.37 -10.58
CA LEU A 187 -0.40 -4.46 -11.72
C LEU A 187 0.98 -4.61 -12.36
N ALA A 188 1.99 -4.93 -11.56
CA ALA A 188 3.35 -5.15 -12.01
C ALA A 188 4.09 -6.10 -11.07
N TRP A 189 5.24 -6.58 -11.49
CA TRP A 189 6.09 -7.43 -10.67
C TRP A 189 7.56 -7.16 -10.96
N ARG A 190 8.45 -7.59 -10.06
CA ARG A 190 9.90 -7.66 -10.26
C ARG A 190 10.48 -8.89 -9.57
N ALA A 191 11.50 -9.47 -10.20
CA ALA A 191 12.13 -10.70 -9.71
C ALA A 191 13.13 -10.44 -8.59
N ALA A 192 13.83 -9.31 -8.64
CA ALA A 192 14.85 -8.93 -7.68
C ALA A 192 14.70 -7.47 -7.25
N GLU A 193 15.45 -7.10 -6.23
CA GLU A 193 15.37 -5.78 -5.60
C GLU A 193 15.84 -4.62 -6.49
N ASP A 194 16.78 -4.90 -7.39
CA ASP A 194 17.36 -3.89 -8.30
C ASP A 194 16.66 -3.90 -9.67
N ASP A 195 15.74 -4.85 -9.90
CA ASP A 195 14.97 -4.90 -11.13
C ASP A 195 13.89 -3.81 -11.16
N PRO A 196 13.60 -3.24 -12.33
CA PRO A 196 12.43 -2.39 -12.51
C PRO A 196 11.14 -3.21 -12.41
N LEU A 197 10.04 -2.54 -12.10
CA LEU A 197 8.71 -3.12 -12.18
C LEU A 197 8.35 -3.38 -13.64
N THR A 198 8.03 -4.61 -13.97
CA THR A 198 7.47 -5.02 -15.26
C THR A 198 5.95 -4.98 -15.17
N PRO A 199 5.25 -4.08 -15.89
CA PRO A 199 3.80 -4.05 -15.93
C PRO A 199 3.22 -5.37 -16.44
N LEU A 200 2.08 -5.79 -15.90
CA LEU A 200 1.36 -7.01 -16.31
C LEU A 200 0.40 -6.76 -17.46
N ALA A 201 0.05 -5.52 -17.70
CA ALA A 201 -0.75 -5.06 -18.82
C ALA A 201 -0.22 -3.72 -19.32
N ASP A 202 -0.27 -3.54 -20.64
CA ASP A 202 0.17 -2.30 -21.27
C ASP A 202 -0.77 -1.14 -20.93
N GLY A 203 -0.21 0.05 -20.72
CA GLY A 203 -0.98 1.27 -20.51
C GLY A 203 -1.75 1.35 -19.19
N VAL A 204 -1.51 0.46 -18.23
CA VAL A 204 -2.18 0.49 -16.92
C VAL A 204 -1.41 1.33 -15.90
N LEU A 205 -0.08 1.31 -15.96
CA LEU A 205 0.78 2.06 -15.05
C LEU A 205 1.53 3.16 -15.78
N HIS A 206 1.52 4.36 -15.21
CA HIS A 206 2.22 5.51 -15.75
C HIS A 206 2.89 6.32 -14.63
N LEU A 207 3.81 7.19 -15.05
CA LEU A 207 4.38 8.23 -14.19
C LEU A 207 3.61 9.53 -14.41
N ALA A 208 3.37 10.27 -13.34
CA ALA A 208 2.70 11.56 -13.39
C ALA A 208 3.46 12.62 -12.59
N SER A 209 3.24 13.87 -12.96
CA SER A 209 3.70 15.01 -12.16
C SER A 209 3.06 14.98 -10.77
N LEU A 210 3.83 15.31 -9.73
CA LEU A 210 3.29 15.44 -8.37
C LEU A 210 2.29 16.59 -8.26
N THR A 211 2.50 17.67 -9.02
CA THR A 211 1.76 18.94 -8.87
C THR A 211 0.74 19.22 -9.97
N LYS A 212 0.82 18.51 -11.09
CA LYS A 212 -0.04 18.73 -12.25
C LYS A 212 -0.71 17.43 -12.69
N ASP A 213 -1.90 17.54 -13.24
CA ASP A 213 -2.65 16.41 -13.80
C ASP A 213 -2.17 16.14 -15.24
N VAL A 214 -0.91 15.73 -15.35
CA VAL A 214 -0.25 15.35 -16.62
C VAL A 214 0.59 14.09 -16.44
N LEU A 215 0.49 13.19 -17.39
CA LEU A 215 1.36 12.04 -17.49
C LEU A 215 2.74 12.48 -17.98
N ARG A 216 3.78 11.94 -17.35
CA ARG A 216 5.17 12.16 -17.74
C ARG A 216 5.65 10.95 -18.53
N HIS A 217 6.06 11.17 -19.76
CA HIS A 217 6.64 10.10 -20.58
C HIS A 217 8.13 9.88 -20.32
N THR A 218 8.86 10.90 -19.96
CA THR A 218 10.29 10.81 -19.58
C THR A 218 10.73 12.14 -18.98
N GLU A 219 11.11 12.19 -17.70
CA GLU A 219 11.90 13.32 -17.19
C GLU A 219 13.25 12.80 -16.68
N PRO A 220 14.35 13.48 -17.02
CA PRO A 220 15.65 13.18 -16.46
C PRO A 220 15.66 13.58 -14.98
N SER A 221 15.98 12.64 -14.11
CA SER A 221 16.19 12.78 -12.67
C SER A 221 15.11 13.56 -11.89
N GLY A 222 14.45 12.88 -11.00
CA GLY A 222 13.48 13.52 -10.13
C GLY A 222 12.56 12.51 -9.46
N VAL A 223 11.50 13.02 -8.90
CA VAL A 223 10.44 12.22 -8.33
C VAL A 223 9.19 12.30 -9.20
N ALA A 224 8.47 11.19 -9.32
CA ALA A 224 7.19 11.13 -10.02
C ALA A 224 6.20 10.30 -9.22
N GLU A 225 4.91 10.59 -9.36
CA GLU A 225 3.87 9.75 -8.77
C GLU A 225 3.56 8.60 -9.73
N LEU A 226 3.46 7.39 -9.19
CA LEU A 226 2.94 6.25 -9.92
C LEU A 226 1.42 6.36 -9.96
N VAL A 227 0.84 6.35 -11.16
CA VAL A 227 -0.61 6.47 -11.38
C VAL A 227 -1.14 5.28 -12.16
N ILE A 228 -2.41 4.97 -11.96
CA ILE A 228 -3.10 3.86 -12.61
C ILE A 228 -4.13 4.41 -13.60
N THR A 229 -4.10 3.90 -14.82
CA THR A 229 -5.16 4.09 -15.79
C THR A 229 -5.89 2.76 -15.96
N PRO A 230 -7.07 2.59 -15.33
CA PRO A 230 -7.79 1.31 -15.34
C PRO A 230 -8.55 1.14 -16.65
N ASN A 231 -7.83 0.97 -17.74
CA ASN A 231 -8.38 0.84 -19.08
C ASN A 231 -9.43 -0.28 -19.15
N GLY A 232 -10.62 0.04 -19.65
CA GLY A 232 -11.70 -0.93 -19.78
C GLY A 232 -12.46 -1.23 -18.47
N HIS A 233 -12.09 -0.60 -17.35
CA HIS A 233 -12.80 -0.80 -16.09
C HIS A 233 -14.22 -0.24 -16.16
N SER A 234 -15.20 -1.05 -15.76
CA SER A 234 -16.63 -0.77 -15.92
C SER A 234 -17.10 0.54 -15.27
N ALA A 235 -16.56 0.88 -14.09
CA ALA A 235 -16.98 2.05 -13.31
C ALA A 235 -16.05 3.27 -13.46
N LEU A 236 -14.79 3.06 -13.86
CA LEU A 236 -13.77 4.11 -13.85
C LEU A 236 -13.37 4.57 -15.25
N GLY A 237 -13.57 3.69 -16.24
CA GLY A 237 -13.34 4.03 -17.66
C GLY A 237 -11.92 4.58 -17.90
N ASP A 238 -11.85 5.80 -18.38
CA ASP A 238 -10.65 6.54 -18.74
C ASP A 238 -10.08 7.43 -17.61
N ALA A 239 -10.50 7.19 -16.35
CA ALA A 239 -9.95 7.93 -15.22
C ALA A 239 -8.47 7.61 -14.99
N VAL A 240 -7.73 8.59 -14.48
CA VAL A 240 -6.37 8.42 -13.98
C VAL A 240 -6.41 8.45 -12.46
N LEU A 241 -5.98 7.37 -11.81
CA LEU A 241 -6.00 7.23 -10.37
C LEU A 241 -4.64 7.58 -9.77
N ARG A 242 -4.60 8.61 -8.94
CA ARG A 242 -3.44 8.97 -8.14
C ARG A 242 -3.27 8.00 -6.99
N THR A 243 -2.15 7.28 -6.95
CA THR A 243 -1.89 6.27 -5.93
C THR A 243 -1.36 6.82 -4.62
N GLY A 244 -0.77 8.02 -4.65
CA GLY A 244 -0.01 8.57 -3.54
C GLY A 244 1.37 7.91 -3.36
N GLN A 245 1.78 7.02 -4.27
CA GLN A 245 3.09 6.37 -4.24
C GLN A 245 4.04 7.06 -5.21
N VAL A 246 5.25 7.33 -4.72
CA VAL A 246 6.27 8.11 -5.43
C VAL A 246 7.45 7.22 -5.76
N VAL A 247 7.91 7.31 -6.99
CA VAL A 247 9.11 6.66 -7.49
C VAL A 247 10.23 7.70 -7.67
N ARG A 248 11.48 7.24 -7.59
CA ARG A 248 12.66 8.03 -7.97
C ARG A 248 13.12 7.59 -9.35
N THR A 249 13.23 8.54 -10.25
CA THR A 249 13.76 8.31 -11.60
C THR A 249 15.23 8.77 -11.63
N GLU A 250 16.15 7.84 -11.43
CA GLU A 250 17.58 8.16 -11.36
C GLU A 250 18.31 8.05 -12.70
N SER A 251 17.65 7.55 -13.76
CA SER A 251 18.31 7.29 -15.04
C SER A 251 17.62 7.93 -16.24
N PRO A 252 18.41 8.35 -17.22
CA PRO A 252 17.89 8.71 -18.54
C PRO A 252 17.36 7.45 -19.24
N ALA A 253 16.31 7.65 -20.03
CA ALA A 253 15.59 6.67 -20.80
C ALA A 253 16.47 5.53 -21.40
N GLY A 254 16.21 4.32 -21.02
CA GLY A 254 16.88 3.11 -21.55
C GLY A 254 16.32 1.81 -21.02
N ASP A 255 15.71 1.83 -19.84
CA ASP A 255 15.16 0.62 -19.22
C ASP A 255 13.64 0.56 -19.46
N PRO A 256 13.12 -0.56 -20.01
CA PRO A 256 11.69 -0.67 -20.35
C PRO A 256 10.75 -0.78 -19.13
N GLY A 257 11.29 -0.81 -17.92
CA GLY A 257 10.51 -0.95 -16.69
C GLY A 257 10.26 0.35 -15.94
N LEU A 258 9.30 0.31 -15.01
CA LEU A 258 9.02 1.41 -14.11
C LEU A 258 9.80 1.26 -12.79
N PRO A 259 10.34 2.34 -12.20
CA PRO A 259 10.95 2.25 -10.87
C PRO A 259 9.92 1.78 -9.83
N ALA A 260 10.36 1.00 -8.85
CA ALA A 260 9.49 0.61 -7.74
C ALA A 260 9.21 1.81 -6.81
N PRO A 261 8.03 1.87 -6.17
CA PRO A 261 7.72 2.91 -5.20
C PRO A 261 8.72 2.93 -4.05
N ALA A 262 9.29 4.10 -3.79
CA ALA A 262 10.22 4.34 -2.69
C ALA A 262 9.59 5.18 -1.56
N HIS A 263 8.58 5.98 -1.89
CA HIS A 263 7.95 6.89 -0.94
C HIS A 263 6.42 6.95 -1.13
N THR A 264 5.77 7.61 -0.18
CA THR A 264 4.37 8.04 -0.27
C THR A 264 4.27 9.57 -0.15
N VAL A 265 3.16 10.15 -0.61
CA VAL A 265 2.93 11.60 -0.59
C VAL A 265 1.44 11.92 -0.43
N GLY A 266 1.14 13.08 0.16
CA GLY A 266 -0.22 13.61 0.25
C GLY A 266 -0.91 13.27 1.57
N GLU A 267 -2.23 13.26 1.58
CA GLU A 267 -3.07 13.19 2.78
C GLU A 267 -3.22 11.77 3.38
N HIS A 268 -2.54 10.78 2.78
CA HIS A 268 -2.58 9.40 3.26
C HIS A 268 -1.18 8.87 3.45
N VAL A 269 -0.94 8.23 4.59
CA VAL A 269 0.34 7.60 4.93
C VAL A 269 0.18 6.09 5.06
N LEU A 270 1.11 5.33 4.50
CA LEU A 270 1.11 3.87 4.51
C LEU A 270 1.80 3.33 5.77
N VAL A 271 1.07 2.53 6.56
CA VAL A 271 1.56 1.90 7.79
C VAL A 271 1.08 0.46 7.84
N ARG A 272 1.96 -0.51 7.88
CA ARG A 272 1.64 -1.95 7.90
C ARG A 272 0.65 -2.36 6.80
N GLY A 273 0.84 -1.87 5.58
CA GLY A 273 -0.04 -2.16 4.46
C GLY A 273 -1.41 -1.45 4.50
N VAL A 274 -1.65 -0.59 5.49
CA VAL A 274 -2.88 0.18 5.62
C VAL A 274 -2.62 1.66 5.40
N TRP A 275 -3.43 2.29 4.58
CA TRP A 275 -3.37 3.72 4.33
C TRP A 275 -4.18 4.46 5.39
N LEU A 276 -3.51 5.28 6.20
CA LEU A 276 -4.11 6.14 7.21
C LEU A 276 -4.47 7.48 6.59
N SER A 277 -5.72 7.90 6.71
CA SER A 277 -6.19 9.22 6.25
C SER A 277 -5.97 10.26 7.34
N LEU A 278 -5.06 11.20 7.11
CA LEU A 278 -4.76 12.30 8.03
C LEU A 278 -5.99 13.23 8.22
N PRO A 279 -6.76 13.59 7.16
CA PRO A 279 -7.96 14.40 7.33
C PRO A 279 -9.04 13.73 8.21
N ARG A 280 -9.11 12.39 8.19
CA ARG A 280 -10.07 11.68 9.07
C ARG A 280 -9.62 11.69 10.53
N ILE A 281 -8.32 11.56 10.79
CA ILE A 281 -7.76 11.70 12.13
C ILE A 281 -8.05 13.11 12.65
N GLU A 282 -7.75 14.14 11.85
CA GLU A 282 -8.01 15.53 12.16
C GLU A 282 -9.49 15.79 12.45
N LYS A 283 -10.39 15.31 11.59
CA LYS A 283 -11.85 15.44 11.80
C LYS A 283 -12.34 14.70 13.04
N ALA A 284 -11.73 13.58 13.42
CA ALA A 284 -12.11 12.86 14.64
C ALA A 284 -11.64 13.60 15.89
N LEU A 285 -10.43 14.13 15.87
CA LEU A 285 -9.87 14.90 16.98
C LEU A 285 -10.57 16.24 17.17
N ALA A 286 -10.98 16.91 16.10
CA ALA A 286 -11.75 18.15 16.16
C ALA A 286 -13.11 18.02 16.88
N LYS A 287 -13.63 16.80 17.03
CA LYS A 287 -14.85 16.52 17.80
C LYS A 287 -14.60 16.36 19.30
N ILE A 288 -13.36 16.34 19.72
CA ILE A 288 -12.96 16.17 21.13
C ILE A 288 -12.66 17.53 21.72
N ASP A 289 -13.48 17.95 22.69
CA ASP A 289 -13.33 19.27 23.32
C ASP A 289 -11.93 19.48 23.89
N GLY A 290 -11.37 20.64 23.57
CA GLY A 290 -10.11 21.10 24.09
C GLY A 290 -8.86 20.53 23.40
N VAL A 291 -8.97 19.66 22.41
CA VAL A 291 -7.82 19.29 21.57
C VAL A 291 -7.43 20.50 20.72
N SER A 292 -6.18 20.94 20.86
CA SER A 292 -5.65 22.10 20.15
C SER A 292 -4.63 21.74 19.08
N ARG A 293 -3.80 20.71 19.31
CA ARG A 293 -2.79 20.25 18.35
C ARG A 293 -2.67 18.73 18.43
N TRP A 294 -2.14 18.16 17.37
CA TRP A 294 -1.78 16.74 17.35
C TRP A 294 -0.58 16.48 16.45
N GLU A 295 0.17 15.46 16.79
CA GLU A 295 1.27 14.94 16.00
C GLU A 295 1.13 13.43 15.86
N LEU A 296 1.21 12.91 14.62
CA LEU A 296 1.33 11.49 14.34
C LEU A 296 2.77 11.16 14.00
N SER A 297 3.44 10.42 14.86
CA SER A 297 4.79 9.91 14.63
C SER A 297 4.74 8.46 14.18
N ILE A 298 5.45 8.15 13.10
CA ILE A 298 5.55 6.78 12.55
C ILE A 298 7.02 6.38 12.57
N SER A 299 7.30 5.23 13.15
CA SER A 299 8.66 4.68 13.29
C SER A 299 8.67 3.18 13.04
N ARG A 300 9.85 2.60 12.94
CA ARG A 300 10.06 1.14 12.87
C ARG A 300 11.13 0.72 13.88
N PRO A 301 10.77 0.61 15.18
CA PRO A 301 11.74 0.24 16.21
C PRO A 301 12.17 -1.23 16.14
N GLY A 302 11.43 -2.05 15.42
CA GLY A 302 11.72 -3.48 15.21
C GLY A 302 11.33 -3.89 13.79
N THR A 303 10.63 -5.00 13.64
CA THR A 303 10.17 -5.53 12.34
C THR A 303 8.89 -4.89 11.84
N LEU A 304 8.06 -4.37 12.74
CA LEU A 304 6.78 -3.72 12.41
C LEU A 304 6.83 -2.22 12.62
N ASP A 305 6.07 -1.51 11.79
CA ASP A 305 5.83 -0.09 12.00
C ASP A 305 5.08 0.15 13.30
N ALA A 306 5.45 1.19 14.01
CA ALA A 306 4.76 1.74 15.16
C ALA A 306 4.22 3.13 14.82
N ALA A 307 2.99 3.41 15.24
CA ALA A 307 2.39 4.73 15.10
C ALA A 307 1.97 5.23 16.48
N VAL A 308 2.35 6.45 16.81
CA VAL A 308 2.01 7.14 18.06
C VAL A 308 1.39 8.48 17.74
N LEU A 309 0.19 8.71 18.26
CA LEU A 309 -0.53 9.97 18.16
C LEU A 309 -0.36 10.73 19.49
N THR A 310 0.38 11.81 19.46
CA THR A 310 0.52 12.74 20.57
C THR A 310 -0.50 13.86 20.44
N VAL A 311 -1.29 14.09 21.47
CA VAL A 311 -2.35 15.12 21.48
C VAL A 311 -2.04 16.17 22.54
N THR A 312 -2.14 17.44 22.15
CA THR A 312 -1.97 18.60 23.02
C THR A 312 -3.33 19.25 23.29
N PHE A 313 -3.62 19.51 24.53
CA PHE A 313 -4.86 20.20 24.96
C PHE A 313 -4.65 21.69 25.15
N SER A 314 -5.76 22.43 25.06
CA SER A 314 -5.78 23.87 25.33
C SER A 314 -5.85 24.23 26.84
N ARG A 315 -6.12 23.25 27.72
CA ARG A 315 -6.33 23.48 29.17
C ARG A 315 -5.68 22.38 29.99
N GLU A 316 -5.00 22.75 31.04
CA GLU A 316 -4.29 21.84 31.98
C GLU A 316 -5.22 20.82 32.64
N SER A 317 -6.45 21.20 32.93
CA SER A 317 -7.46 20.29 33.52
C SER A 317 -7.77 19.08 32.68
N LEU A 318 -7.62 19.19 31.35
CA LEU A 318 -7.82 18.10 30.41
C LEU A 318 -6.62 17.16 30.36
N VAL A 319 -5.41 17.68 30.46
CA VAL A 319 -4.15 16.89 30.48
C VAL A 319 -4.14 15.91 31.65
N ARG A 320 -4.58 16.34 32.84
CA ARG A 320 -4.58 15.54 34.06
C ARG A 320 -5.69 14.48 34.11
N ASN A 321 -6.68 14.52 33.20
CA ASN A 321 -7.81 13.62 33.23
C ASN A 321 -7.58 12.38 32.34
N PRO A 322 -7.36 11.18 32.90
CA PRO A 322 -7.02 9.97 32.14
C PRO A 322 -8.14 9.50 31.20
N MET A 323 -9.36 9.96 31.41
CA MET A 323 -10.50 9.61 30.56
C MET A 323 -10.29 10.05 29.10
N TRP A 324 -9.62 11.18 28.88
CA TRP A 324 -9.42 11.71 27.52
C TRP A 324 -8.54 10.83 26.67
N ARG A 325 -7.49 10.25 27.25
CA ARG A 325 -6.66 9.26 26.51
C ARG A 325 -7.52 8.11 25.99
N GLY A 326 -8.38 7.57 26.82
CA GLY A 326 -9.29 6.48 26.44
C GLY A 326 -10.27 6.89 25.34
N ARG A 327 -10.86 8.10 25.43
CA ARG A 327 -11.77 8.62 24.39
C ARG A 327 -11.08 8.81 23.04
N ILE A 328 -9.86 9.38 23.05
CA ILE A 328 -9.06 9.54 21.85
C ILE A 328 -8.71 8.16 21.27
N GLN A 329 -8.23 7.25 22.10
CA GLN A 329 -7.92 5.88 21.70
C GLN A 329 -9.09 5.21 21.00
N GLN A 330 -10.29 5.31 21.57
CA GLN A 330 -11.51 4.76 20.99
C GLN A 330 -11.87 5.43 19.65
N ALA A 331 -11.78 6.75 19.57
CA ALA A 331 -12.05 7.50 18.34
C ALA A 331 -11.10 7.09 17.20
N ILE A 332 -9.81 6.91 17.51
CA ILE A 332 -8.79 6.50 16.53
C ILE A 332 -8.97 5.02 16.13
N GLN A 333 -9.27 4.13 17.07
CA GLN A 333 -9.54 2.72 16.78
C GLN A 333 -10.73 2.51 15.84
N ALA A 334 -11.68 3.42 15.84
CA ALA A 334 -12.81 3.40 14.90
C ALA A 334 -12.43 3.80 13.46
N LEU A 335 -11.23 4.38 13.25
CA LEU A 335 -10.78 4.85 11.93
C LEU A 335 -9.86 3.87 11.21
N THR A 336 -9.23 2.94 11.94
CA THR A 336 -8.20 2.09 11.36
C THR A 336 -8.08 0.77 12.10
N PRO A 337 -7.80 -0.35 11.40
CA PRO A 337 -7.51 -1.63 12.03
C PRO A 337 -6.11 -1.70 12.67
N ILE A 338 -5.28 -0.67 12.46
CA ILE A 338 -3.93 -0.60 13.05
C ILE A 338 -4.03 -0.02 14.46
N SER A 339 -3.28 -0.62 15.39
CA SER A 339 -3.12 -0.05 16.72
C SER A 339 -2.21 1.18 16.65
N ILE A 340 -2.75 2.33 16.99
CA ILE A 340 -2.02 3.59 17.15
C ILE A 340 -1.94 3.88 18.64
N GLY A 341 -0.72 4.06 19.18
CA GLY A 341 -0.53 4.51 20.56
C GLY A 341 -1.06 5.94 20.71
N VAL A 342 -1.70 6.23 21.83
CA VAL A 342 -2.16 7.60 22.14
C VAL A 342 -1.41 8.12 23.36
N GLU A 343 -0.80 9.27 23.21
CA GLU A 343 -0.10 10.00 24.27
C GLU A 343 -0.70 11.39 24.45
N ILE A 344 -0.71 11.88 25.65
CA ILE A 344 -1.13 13.24 25.96
C ILE A 344 0.13 14.04 26.28
N ALA A 345 0.36 15.11 25.52
CA ALA A 345 1.45 16.03 25.77
C ALA A 345 1.26 16.73 27.13
N PRO A 346 2.31 16.86 27.92
CA PRO A 346 2.24 17.56 29.21
C PRO A 346 2.04 19.08 29.05
N GLU A 347 2.44 19.62 27.89
CA GLU A 347 2.30 21.02 27.55
C GLU A 347 0.87 21.33 27.13
N ILE A 348 0.46 22.58 27.31
CA ILE A 348 -0.79 23.13 26.79
C ILE A 348 -0.51 24.07 25.62
N ALA A 349 -1.44 24.14 24.69
CA ALA A 349 -1.42 25.08 23.57
C ALA A 349 -2.81 25.72 23.43
N GLU A 350 -2.95 26.98 23.79
CA GLU A 350 -4.22 27.70 23.75
C GLU A 350 -4.75 27.85 22.33
N ALA A 351 -3.83 28.09 21.37
CA ALA A 351 -4.19 28.26 19.96
C ALA A 351 -4.20 26.93 19.21
N PRO A 352 -5.25 26.64 18.44
CA PRO A 352 -5.27 25.50 17.52
C PRO A 352 -4.12 25.60 16.52
N GLY A 353 -3.56 24.46 16.15
CA GLY A 353 -2.52 24.36 15.13
C GLY A 353 -2.82 23.21 14.16
N PRO A 354 -2.19 23.21 12.98
CA PRO A 354 -2.32 22.12 12.03
C PRO A 354 -1.76 20.83 12.63
N GLY A 355 -2.35 19.71 12.20
CA GLY A 355 -1.80 18.40 12.54
C GLY A 355 -0.46 18.16 11.84
N VAL A 356 0.47 17.59 12.58
CA VAL A 356 1.83 17.28 12.11
C VAL A 356 1.96 15.78 11.90
N LEU A 357 2.61 15.39 10.79
CA LEU A 357 3.03 14.02 10.53
C LEU A 357 4.56 13.97 10.50
N THR A 358 5.12 13.10 11.33
CA THR A 358 6.56 12.81 11.37
C THR A 358 6.79 11.34 11.00
N ASP A 359 7.29 11.08 9.82
CA ASP A 359 7.64 9.71 9.39
C ASP A 359 9.15 9.48 9.54
N LEU A 360 9.55 8.87 10.65
CA LEU A 360 10.94 8.55 10.98
C LEU A 360 11.53 7.43 10.12
N ARG A 361 10.71 6.74 9.31
CA ARG A 361 11.18 5.73 8.35
C ARG A 361 11.69 6.37 7.06
N GLY A 362 11.35 7.65 6.81
CA GLY A 362 11.65 8.35 5.58
C GLY A 362 10.80 7.90 4.37
N HIS A 363 9.69 7.21 4.61
CA HIS A 363 8.83 6.74 3.52
C HIS A 363 7.83 7.79 3.05
N HIS A 364 7.38 8.70 3.92
CA HIS A 364 6.41 9.73 3.56
C HIS A 364 7.11 11.08 3.35
N LEU A 365 6.94 11.66 2.16
CA LEU A 365 7.62 12.89 1.79
C LEU A 365 6.89 14.15 2.28
N GLY A 366 5.62 14.05 2.68
CA GLY A 366 4.84 15.16 3.20
C GLY A 366 3.43 15.25 2.60
N ARG A 367 2.62 16.12 3.20
CA ARG A 367 1.23 16.36 2.77
C ARG A 367 1.15 17.26 1.53
N ASP A 368 2.07 18.20 1.42
CA ASP A 368 2.10 19.15 0.30
C ASP A 368 3.03 18.65 -0.82
N ARG A 369 2.43 18.25 -1.91
CA ARG A 369 3.14 17.75 -3.09
C ARG A 369 4.02 18.82 -3.76
N ALA A 370 3.67 20.09 -3.62
CA ALA A 370 4.41 21.19 -4.25
C ALA A 370 5.76 21.46 -3.59
N LEU A 371 5.92 21.09 -2.31
CA LEU A 371 7.17 21.27 -1.57
C LEU A 371 8.23 20.19 -1.85
N ILE A 372 7.88 19.17 -2.62
CA ILE A 372 8.72 17.99 -2.88
C ILE A 372 9.44 18.10 -4.23
N VAL A 373 9.00 19.00 -5.09
CA VAL A 373 9.47 19.17 -6.49
C VAL A 373 10.61 20.18 -6.58
#